data_9d4a2913d471bcd6b66403d47cc2775e
#
_entry.id   9d4a2913d471bcd6b66403d47cc2775e
#
_cell.length_a   1.000
_cell.length_b   1.000
_cell.length_c   1.000
_cell.angle_alpha   90.00
_cell.angle_beta   90.00
_cell.angle_gamma   90.00
#
_symmetry.space_group_name_H-M   'P 1'
#
loop_
_entity.id
_entity.type
_entity.pdbx_description
1 polymer ?
#
loop_
_entity_poly.entity_id
_entity_poly.type
_entity_poly.pdbx_seq_one_letter_code
_entity_poly.pdbx_strand_id
1 'polypeptide(L)'
;MPFTHCVDRSLLRPVVCDDLRRLGGPNDGGYVVPVRAITRASTLLSFGLEKNWRFEQDAVAMNPRLDVDVYDPTVHRRDFVEEGLRSAVSVPLRLLSFSVGGARSSYRRVCLARDYFRFFRGRVKHHEDRVWYNGDRGSASIDAILDARGRQTPLSVFAKIDIEGTEYRVLPAMMERPELFTGLVVEFHDTDICADMFNGQLRRLRRDFEIVHVHGNNHGDLSIDGALPLTIEISFLNRRLFDEPPSTYRGPLPRPELDSPNDARRPDYAIDLEL
;
A
#
# COMPACT_ATOMS: atom_id res chain seq x y z
N MET A 1 36.30 0.91 -7.03
CA MET A 1 35.53 -0.33 -7.25
C MET A 1 34.12 0.09 -7.51
N PRO A 2 33.42 -0.37 -8.55
CA PRO A 2 32.01 -0.07 -8.70
C PRO A 2 31.29 -0.69 -7.50
N PHE A 3 30.44 0.09 -6.86
CA PHE A 3 29.55 -0.40 -5.81
C PHE A 3 28.53 -1.32 -6.46
N THR A 4 28.74 -2.61 -6.34
CA THR A 4 27.78 -3.64 -6.77
C THR A 4 26.82 -3.93 -5.62
N HIS A 5 26.03 -2.93 -5.23
CA HIS A 5 24.88 -3.16 -4.37
C HIS A 5 23.75 -3.66 -5.28
N CYS A 6 23.59 -4.97 -5.36
CA CYS A 6 22.54 -5.61 -6.15
C CYS A 6 21.43 -6.10 -5.22
N VAL A 7 20.21 -6.01 -5.69
CA VAL A 7 19.07 -6.67 -5.05
C VAL A 7 19.27 -8.19 -5.11
N ASP A 8 19.18 -8.84 -3.98
CA ASP A 8 19.24 -10.31 -3.86
C ASP A 8 17.87 -10.90 -4.28
N ARG A 9 17.74 -11.26 -5.56
CA ARG A 9 16.50 -11.80 -6.14
C ARG A 9 16.00 -13.05 -5.44
N SER A 10 16.88 -13.84 -4.82
CA SER A 10 16.50 -15.04 -4.09
C SER A 10 15.62 -14.73 -2.89
N LEU A 11 15.70 -13.50 -2.35
CA LEU A 11 14.86 -13.02 -1.26
C LEU A 11 13.43 -12.68 -1.71
N LEU A 12 13.20 -12.42 -3.00
CA LEU A 12 11.90 -12.01 -3.55
C LEU A 12 10.97 -13.18 -3.87
N ARG A 13 11.47 -14.41 -3.85
CA ARG A 13 10.72 -15.59 -4.30
C ARG A 13 9.47 -15.82 -3.43
N PRO A 14 8.26 -15.74 -4.01
CA PRO A 14 7.02 -15.93 -3.27
C PRO A 14 6.74 -17.40 -3.00
N VAL A 15 5.85 -17.64 -2.04
CA VAL A 15 5.27 -18.94 -1.78
C VAL A 15 3.84 -19.03 -2.32
N VAL A 16 3.33 -20.24 -2.47
CA VAL A 16 1.94 -20.47 -2.87
C VAL A 16 1.00 -19.98 -1.78
N CYS A 17 0.05 -19.14 -2.17
CA CYS A 17 -1.05 -18.67 -1.33
C CYS A 17 -2.33 -18.73 -2.18
N ASP A 18 -3.34 -19.43 -1.71
CA ASP A 18 -4.54 -19.79 -2.44
C ASP A 18 -5.66 -18.76 -2.37
N ASP A 19 -5.57 -17.80 -1.43
CA ASP A 19 -6.58 -16.78 -1.17
C ASP A 19 -6.13 -15.37 -1.52
N LEU A 20 -5.27 -15.21 -2.51
CA LEU A 20 -4.84 -13.90 -2.99
C LEU A 20 -5.97 -13.17 -3.72
N ARG A 21 -6.10 -11.88 -3.46
CA ARG A 21 -7.06 -11.00 -4.12
C ARG A 21 -6.50 -9.60 -4.30
N ARG A 22 -6.77 -9.01 -5.46
CA ARG A 22 -6.49 -7.59 -5.69
C ARG A 22 -7.55 -6.73 -5.01
N LEU A 23 -7.11 -5.77 -4.20
CA LEU A 23 -7.92 -4.70 -3.60
C LEU A 23 -7.46 -3.36 -4.18
N GLY A 24 -8.39 -2.40 -4.27
CA GLY A 24 -8.13 -1.12 -4.90
C GLY A 24 -8.47 -1.11 -6.39
N GLY A 25 -7.92 -0.16 -7.11
CA GLY A 25 -8.16 -0.01 -8.55
C GLY A 25 -7.45 -1.07 -9.39
N PRO A 26 -7.78 -1.14 -10.70
CA PRO A 26 -7.05 -1.99 -11.63
C PRO A 26 -5.65 -1.47 -11.97
N ASN A 27 -5.32 -0.25 -11.57
CA ASN A 27 -4.04 0.41 -11.81
C ASN A 27 -3.41 0.80 -10.48
N ASP A 28 -2.67 1.90 -10.47
CA ASP A 28 -1.98 2.42 -9.30
C ASP A 28 -2.86 2.54 -8.05
N GLY A 29 -2.30 2.20 -6.89
CA GLY A 29 -3.02 2.08 -5.62
C GLY A 29 -3.87 0.82 -5.47
N GLY A 30 -3.73 -0.17 -6.37
CA GLY A 30 -4.31 -1.49 -6.24
C GLY A 30 -3.25 -2.53 -5.90
N TYR A 31 -3.47 -3.32 -4.83
CA TYR A 31 -2.50 -4.28 -4.31
C TYR A 31 -3.11 -5.67 -4.19
N VAL A 32 -2.31 -6.70 -4.50
CA VAL A 32 -2.71 -8.10 -4.31
C VAL A 32 -2.35 -8.54 -2.90
N VAL A 33 -3.35 -8.95 -2.12
CA VAL A 33 -3.17 -9.31 -0.71
C VAL A 33 -3.87 -10.62 -0.36
N PRO A 34 -3.41 -11.37 0.67
CA PRO A 34 -4.12 -12.56 1.14
C PRO A 34 -5.42 -12.17 1.88
N VAL A 35 -6.53 -12.75 1.45
CA VAL A 35 -7.87 -12.49 2.02
C VAL A 35 -7.90 -12.79 3.52
N ARG A 36 -7.27 -13.91 3.94
CA ARG A 36 -7.21 -14.30 5.36
C ARG A 36 -6.53 -13.25 6.24
N ALA A 37 -5.55 -12.52 5.71
CA ALA A 37 -4.88 -11.48 6.48
C ALA A 37 -5.81 -10.29 6.77
N ILE A 38 -6.63 -9.87 5.80
CA ILE A 38 -7.61 -8.79 5.97
C ILE A 38 -8.78 -9.23 6.86
N THR A 39 -9.32 -10.44 6.64
CA THR A 39 -10.51 -10.91 7.37
C THR A 39 -10.22 -11.24 8.82
N ARG A 40 -8.98 -11.61 9.15
CA ARG A 40 -8.56 -11.87 10.52
C ARG A 40 -8.21 -10.59 11.27
N ALA A 41 -7.75 -9.57 10.59
CA ALA A 41 -7.38 -8.30 11.21
C ALA A 41 -8.59 -7.60 11.83
N SER A 42 -8.39 -6.94 12.96
CA SER A 42 -9.34 -5.99 13.54
C SER A 42 -8.98 -4.54 13.15
N THR A 43 -7.74 -4.30 12.71
CA THR A 43 -7.24 -2.99 12.35
C THR A 43 -6.49 -3.04 11.02
N LEU A 44 -6.79 -2.09 10.13
CA LEU A 44 -5.97 -1.74 8.98
C LEU A 44 -5.20 -0.46 9.31
N LEU A 45 -3.89 -0.52 9.24
CA LEU A 45 -3.01 0.65 9.18
C LEU A 45 -2.65 0.89 7.72
N SER A 46 -3.00 2.05 7.20
CA SER A 46 -2.67 2.43 5.82
C SER A 46 -1.78 3.67 5.84
N PHE A 47 -0.57 3.55 5.33
CA PHE A 47 0.40 4.62 5.23
C PHE A 47 0.57 4.99 3.75
N GLY A 48 0.25 6.26 3.41
CA GLY A 48 0.11 6.74 2.05
C GLY A 48 -1.32 6.57 1.52
N LEU A 49 -1.94 7.69 1.14
CA LEU A 49 -3.32 7.73 0.68
C LEU A 49 -3.42 8.36 -0.71
N GLU A 50 -2.64 9.40 -0.97
CA GLU A 50 -2.87 10.32 -2.06
C GLU A 50 -4.33 10.81 -2.09
N LYS A 51 -4.99 10.73 -3.23
CA LYS A 51 -6.46 10.96 -3.36
C LYS A 51 -7.18 9.70 -3.81
N ASN A 52 -6.67 8.51 -3.43
CA ASN A 52 -7.20 7.21 -3.83
C ASN A 52 -7.28 6.26 -2.61
N TRP A 53 -8.47 6.06 -2.08
CA TRP A 53 -8.75 5.17 -0.93
C TRP A 53 -9.57 3.93 -1.30
N ARG A 54 -9.46 3.48 -2.56
CA ARG A 54 -10.20 2.30 -3.02
C ARG A 54 -9.73 1.02 -2.32
N PHE A 55 -8.43 0.93 -2.02
CA PHE A 55 -7.90 -0.20 -1.27
C PHE A 55 -8.57 -0.33 0.10
N GLU A 56 -8.67 0.77 0.83
CA GLU A 56 -9.31 0.83 2.14
C GLU A 56 -10.82 0.56 2.05
N GLN A 57 -11.49 1.04 1.00
CA GLN A 57 -12.90 0.75 0.74
C GLN A 57 -13.14 -0.74 0.51
N ASP A 58 -12.31 -1.39 -0.31
CA ASP A 58 -12.39 -2.83 -0.59
C ASP A 58 -12.06 -3.66 0.66
N ALA A 59 -11.07 -3.25 1.45
CA ALA A 59 -10.73 -3.90 2.71
C ALA A 59 -11.89 -3.83 3.72
N VAL A 60 -12.55 -2.67 3.85
CA VAL A 60 -13.74 -2.51 4.70
C VAL A 60 -14.93 -3.31 4.16
N ALA A 61 -15.10 -3.39 2.84
CA ALA A 61 -16.15 -4.22 2.22
C ALA A 61 -15.91 -5.71 2.50
N MET A 62 -14.64 -6.14 2.50
CA MET A 62 -14.24 -7.52 2.82
C MET A 62 -14.38 -7.84 4.32
N ASN A 63 -14.04 -6.89 5.18
CA ASN A 63 -14.16 -7.01 6.63
C ASN A 63 -14.85 -5.77 7.24
N PRO A 64 -16.20 -5.75 7.35
CA PRO A 64 -16.94 -4.61 7.87
C PRO A 64 -16.67 -4.26 9.34
N ARG A 65 -15.95 -5.11 10.07
CA ARG A 65 -15.57 -4.86 11.47
C ARG A 65 -14.22 -4.16 11.61
N LEU A 66 -13.52 -3.96 10.49
CA LEU A 66 -12.18 -3.39 10.44
C LEU A 66 -12.20 -1.93 10.93
N ASP A 67 -11.38 -1.62 11.90
CA ASP A 67 -11.00 -0.25 12.23
C ASP A 67 -9.88 0.17 11.26
N VAL A 68 -10.01 1.34 10.65
CA VAL A 68 -9.04 1.80 9.65
C VAL A 68 -8.44 3.13 10.10
N ASP A 69 -7.13 3.19 10.20
CA ASP A 69 -6.38 4.42 10.43
C ASP A 69 -5.43 4.65 9.25
N VAL A 70 -5.72 5.70 8.48
CA VAL A 70 -4.93 6.12 7.33
C VAL A 70 -4.08 7.32 7.72
N TYR A 71 -2.80 7.29 7.36
CA TYR A 71 -1.84 8.38 7.63
C TYR A 71 -1.28 8.91 6.33
N ASP A 72 -1.50 10.20 6.06
CA ASP A 72 -0.92 10.89 4.91
C ASP A 72 -0.80 12.39 5.19
N PRO A 73 0.43 12.94 5.27
CA PRO A 73 0.66 14.36 5.52
C PRO A 73 0.40 15.25 4.29
N THR A 74 0.22 14.68 3.11
CA THR A 74 0.07 15.42 1.85
C THR A 74 -1.38 15.70 1.50
N VAL A 75 -2.30 14.93 2.09
CA VAL A 75 -3.74 15.03 1.88
C VAL A 75 -4.39 15.73 3.07
N HIS A 76 -5.06 16.85 2.81
CA HIS A 76 -5.71 17.61 3.88
C HIS A 76 -7.22 17.63 3.73
N ARG A 77 -7.92 17.39 4.81
CA ARG A 77 -9.38 17.47 4.89
C ARG A 77 -9.93 18.81 4.40
N ARG A 78 -9.22 19.91 4.71
CA ARG A 78 -9.59 21.26 4.27
C ARG A 78 -9.64 21.40 2.75
N ASP A 79 -8.73 20.70 2.04
CA ASP A 79 -8.63 20.80 0.59
C ASP A 79 -9.89 20.24 -0.07
N PHE A 80 -10.45 19.13 0.46
CA PHE A 80 -11.71 18.57 0.00
C PHE A 80 -12.89 19.52 0.24
N VAL A 81 -12.90 20.23 1.38
CA VAL A 81 -13.93 21.24 1.66
C VAL A 81 -13.83 22.39 0.65
N GLU A 82 -12.63 22.98 0.50
CA GLU A 82 -12.42 24.11 -0.38
C GLU A 82 -12.63 23.78 -1.86
N GLU A 83 -12.04 22.68 -2.33
CA GLU A 83 -12.23 22.21 -3.71
C GLU A 83 -13.69 21.84 -3.99
N GLY A 84 -14.34 21.19 -3.04
CA GLY A 84 -15.75 20.81 -3.13
C GLY A 84 -16.67 22.01 -3.25
N LEU A 85 -16.51 23.02 -2.38
CA LEU A 85 -17.29 24.25 -2.40
C LEU A 85 -17.06 25.08 -3.68
N ARG A 86 -15.79 25.33 -4.03
CA ARG A 86 -15.44 26.06 -5.27
C ARG A 86 -16.01 25.35 -6.50
N SER A 87 -15.95 24.04 -6.53
CA SER A 87 -16.43 23.24 -7.64
C SER A 87 -17.96 23.21 -7.70
N ALA A 88 -18.64 23.13 -6.58
CA ALA A 88 -20.11 23.18 -6.52
C ALA A 88 -20.67 24.48 -7.10
N VAL A 89 -20.05 25.63 -6.79
CA VAL A 89 -20.40 26.92 -7.36
C VAL A 89 -20.06 27.01 -8.85
N SER A 90 -18.94 26.40 -9.28
CA SER A 90 -18.46 26.50 -10.66
C SER A 90 -19.21 25.62 -11.65
N VAL A 91 -19.87 24.53 -11.22
CA VAL A 91 -20.61 23.62 -12.11
C VAL A 91 -21.71 24.36 -12.92
N PRO A 92 -22.65 25.07 -12.28
CA PRO A 92 -23.70 25.78 -13.03
C PRO A 92 -23.13 26.87 -13.94
N LEU A 93 -22.12 27.62 -13.48
CA LEU A 93 -21.49 28.67 -14.28
C LEU A 93 -20.82 28.11 -15.56
N ARG A 94 -20.16 26.96 -15.44
CA ARG A 94 -19.50 26.29 -16.58
C ARG A 94 -20.51 25.69 -17.56
N LEU A 95 -21.65 25.23 -17.07
CA LEU A 95 -22.74 24.76 -17.93
C LEU A 95 -23.35 25.93 -18.71
N LEU A 96 -23.58 27.09 -18.07
CA LEU A 96 -24.06 28.30 -18.73
C LEU A 96 -23.10 28.83 -19.80
N SER A 97 -21.77 28.62 -19.60
CA SER A 97 -20.75 29.02 -20.58
C SER A 97 -20.43 27.91 -21.61
N PHE A 98 -21.26 26.87 -21.72
CA PHE A 98 -21.10 25.74 -22.63
C PHE A 98 -19.77 24.96 -22.43
N SER A 99 -19.13 25.11 -21.28
CA SER A 99 -17.87 24.41 -20.96
C SER A 99 -18.16 23.03 -20.33
N VAL A 100 -18.61 22.08 -21.14
CA VAL A 100 -18.99 20.72 -20.67
C VAL A 100 -17.84 19.99 -20.01
N GLY A 101 -16.64 20.05 -20.57
CA GLY A 101 -15.43 19.42 -19.97
C GLY A 101 -15.07 20.02 -18.61
N GLY A 102 -15.17 21.35 -18.50
CA GLY A 102 -14.95 22.04 -17.23
C GLY A 102 -16.00 21.71 -16.17
N ALA A 103 -17.27 21.62 -16.57
CA ALA A 103 -18.36 21.22 -15.67
C ALA A 103 -18.16 19.77 -15.17
N ARG A 104 -17.80 18.84 -16.06
CA ARG A 104 -17.50 17.44 -15.70
C ARG A 104 -16.34 17.32 -14.71
N SER A 105 -15.27 18.10 -14.91
CA SER A 105 -14.12 18.13 -13.98
C SER A 105 -14.54 18.65 -12.61
N SER A 106 -15.30 19.76 -12.55
CA SER A 106 -15.81 20.29 -11.27
C SER A 106 -16.75 19.32 -10.57
N TYR A 107 -17.64 18.66 -11.31
CA TYR A 107 -18.54 17.66 -10.75
C TYR A 107 -17.77 16.48 -10.14
N ARG A 108 -16.71 15.98 -10.80
CA ARG A 108 -15.85 14.94 -10.24
C ARG A 108 -15.22 15.34 -8.91
N ARG A 109 -14.78 16.59 -8.75
CA ARG A 109 -14.23 17.09 -7.48
C ARG A 109 -15.26 17.14 -6.37
N VAL A 110 -16.49 17.55 -6.68
CA VAL A 110 -17.61 17.50 -5.72
C VAL A 110 -17.90 16.07 -5.29
N CYS A 111 -17.92 15.13 -6.24
CA CYS A 111 -18.12 13.71 -5.95
C CYS A 111 -16.97 13.15 -5.08
N LEU A 112 -15.72 13.48 -5.38
CA LEU A 112 -14.57 13.07 -4.60
C LEU A 112 -14.63 13.59 -3.16
N ALA A 113 -14.92 14.88 -2.98
CA ALA A 113 -15.10 15.47 -1.66
C ALA A 113 -16.23 14.78 -0.87
N ARG A 114 -17.38 14.53 -1.53
CA ARG A 114 -18.50 13.81 -0.91
C ARG A 114 -18.11 12.38 -0.50
N ASP A 115 -17.39 11.67 -1.36
CA ASP A 115 -16.93 10.30 -1.09
C ASP A 115 -15.95 10.28 0.08
N TYR A 116 -15.00 11.22 0.13
CA TYR A 116 -14.09 11.38 1.25
C TYR A 116 -14.83 11.51 2.57
N PHE A 117 -15.76 12.47 2.70
CA PHE A 117 -16.51 12.68 3.95
C PHE A 117 -17.49 11.56 4.27
N ARG A 118 -17.91 10.78 3.29
CA ARG A 118 -18.73 9.58 3.49
C ARG A 118 -17.91 8.43 4.02
N PHE A 119 -16.69 8.25 3.53
CA PHE A 119 -15.83 7.13 3.87
C PHE A 119 -15.08 7.36 5.19
N PHE A 120 -14.42 8.51 5.35
CA PHE A 120 -13.65 8.83 6.55
C PHE A 120 -14.55 9.29 7.70
N ARG A 121 -15.23 8.33 8.31
CA ARG A 121 -16.11 8.53 9.47
C ARG A 121 -16.16 7.28 10.36
N GLY A 122 -16.45 7.49 11.65
CA GLY A 122 -16.62 6.40 12.60
C GLY A 122 -15.35 5.59 12.81
N ARG A 123 -15.32 4.37 12.31
CA ARG A 123 -14.16 3.46 12.41
C ARG A 123 -13.05 3.78 11.42
N VAL A 124 -13.34 4.50 10.36
CA VAL A 124 -12.37 4.89 9.32
C VAL A 124 -11.91 6.30 9.59
N LYS A 125 -10.62 6.47 9.87
CA LYS A 125 -10.02 7.76 10.20
C LYS A 125 -8.89 8.09 9.26
N HIS A 126 -8.78 9.36 8.93
CA HIS A 126 -7.64 9.94 8.24
C HIS A 126 -6.91 10.87 9.20
N HIS A 127 -5.60 10.64 9.34
CA HIS A 127 -4.64 11.42 10.12
C HIS A 127 -3.73 12.14 9.12
N GLU A 128 -3.67 13.48 9.26
CA GLU A 128 -2.83 14.34 8.40
C GLU A 128 -1.38 14.40 8.91
N ASP A 129 -0.93 13.30 9.55
CA ASP A 129 0.38 13.17 10.15
C ASP A 129 1.27 12.27 9.29
N ARG A 130 2.55 12.61 9.20
CA ARG A 130 3.57 11.72 8.66
C ARG A 130 3.83 10.58 9.63
N VAL A 131 3.98 9.38 9.14
CA VAL A 131 4.46 8.25 9.94
C VAL A 131 5.98 8.25 9.99
N TRP A 132 6.54 8.07 11.18
CA TRP A 132 7.98 8.06 11.39
C TRP A 132 8.38 7.08 12.48
N TYR A 133 9.67 6.71 12.54
CA TYR A 133 10.16 5.79 13.58
C TYR A 133 10.09 6.41 14.99
N ASN A 134 10.25 7.74 15.12
CA ASN A 134 10.06 8.49 16.36
C ASN A 134 9.04 9.62 16.16
N GLY A 135 8.30 9.97 17.21
CA GLY A 135 7.33 11.08 17.15
C GLY A 135 8.02 12.44 17.32
N ASP A 136 7.75 13.36 16.41
CA ASP A 136 8.04 14.78 16.54
C ASP A 136 6.82 15.61 16.07
N ARG A 137 6.98 16.94 15.97
CA ARG A 137 5.88 17.80 15.51
C ARG A 137 5.47 17.43 14.07
N GLY A 138 4.21 17.00 13.90
CA GLY A 138 3.63 16.64 12.60
C GLY A 138 3.99 15.21 12.16
N SER A 139 4.48 14.36 13.08
CA SER A 139 4.66 12.95 12.82
C SER A 139 4.12 12.08 13.95
N ALA A 140 3.54 10.95 13.58
CA ALA A 140 3.14 9.90 14.48
C ALA A 140 4.20 8.81 14.53
N SER A 141 4.66 8.42 15.73
CA SER A 141 5.62 7.31 15.86
C SER A 141 4.91 5.98 15.70
N ILE A 142 5.62 4.99 15.18
CA ILE A 142 5.12 3.62 15.06
C ILE A 142 4.68 3.07 16.42
N ASP A 143 5.45 3.29 17.48
CA ASP A 143 5.10 2.82 18.81
C ASP A 143 3.76 3.42 19.28
N ALA A 144 3.59 4.75 19.15
CA ALA A 144 2.32 5.40 19.51
C ALA A 144 1.14 4.89 18.66
N ILE A 145 1.36 4.62 17.37
CA ILE A 145 0.34 4.04 16.50
C ILE A 145 -0.02 2.62 16.93
N LEU A 146 0.96 1.78 17.26
CA LEU A 146 0.73 0.40 17.69
C LEU A 146 0.19 0.30 19.10
N ASP A 147 0.51 1.25 19.99
CA ASP A 147 -0.01 1.29 21.36
C ASP A 147 -1.45 1.80 21.44
N ALA A 148 -1.92 2.47 20.41
CA ALA A 148 -3.30 2.95 20.38
C ALA A 148 -4.30 1.79 20.19
N ARG A 149 -5.36 1.79 21.02
CA ARG A 149 -6.62 1.02 20.85
C ARG A 149 -6.49 -0.48 20.54
N GLY A 150 -6.06 -1.29 21.49
CA GLY A 150 -6.21 -2.76 21.38
C GLY A 150 -5.43 -3.42 20.26
N ARG A 151 -4.57 -2.68 19.57
CA ARG A 151 -3.66 -3.19 18.53
C ARG A 151 -2.54 -4.07 19.07
N GLN A 152 -2.54 -4.32 20.35
CA GLN A 152 -1.56 -5.17 21.04
C GLN A 152 -1.95 -6.65 21.04
N THR A 153 -3.08 -7.00 20.44
CA THR A 153 -3.48 -8.39 20.30
C THR A 153 -2.73 -9.03 19.14
N PRO A 154 -2.09 -10.19 19.32
CA PRO A 154 -1.42 -10.90 18.24
C PRO A 154 -2.34 -11.15 17.05
N LEU A 155 -1.80 -11.02 15.84
CA LEU A 155 -2.51 -11.22 14.58
C LEU A 155 -3.81 -10.40 14.46
N SER A 156 -3.74 -9.12 14.84
CA SER A 156 -4.89 -8.20 14.79
C SER A 156 -4.72 -7.04 13.82
N VAL A 157 -3.53 -6.83 13.27
CA VAL A 157 -3.20 -5.69 12.41
C VAL A 157 -2.83 -6.15 11.02
N PHE A 158 -3.42 -5.56 9.98
CA PHE A 158 -2.87 -5.58 8.62
C PHE A 158 -2.31 -4.19 8.29
N ALA A 159 -1.19 -4.11 7.57
CA ALA A 159 -0.61 -2.82 7.17
C ALA A 159 -0.44 -2.71 5.66
N LYS A 160 -0.87 -1.57 5.08
CA LYS A 160 -0.46 -1.08 3.76
C LYS A 160 0.58 0.02 3.96
N ILE A 161 1.70 -0.08 3.25
CA ILE A 161 2.81 0.86 3.38
C ILE A 161 3.25 1.27 1.97
N ASP A 162 3.02 2.53 1.66
CA ASP A 162 3.32 3.16 0.38
C ASP A 162 3.59 4.64 0.67
N ILE A 163 4.84 4.96 1.00
CA ILE A 163 5.27 6.24 1.59
C ILE A 163 6.58 6.78 0.99
N GLU A 164 6.76 6.53 -0.30
CA GLU A 164 7.74 7.22 -1.13
C GLU A 164 9.18 7.21 -0.55
N GLY A 165 9.72 6.01 -0.26
CA GLY A 165 11.08 5.82 0.25
C GLY A 165 11.22 5.89 1.78
N THR A 166 10.13 6.20 2.51
CA THR A 166 10.15 6.25 3.98
C THR A 166 9.96 4.86 4.62
N GLU A 167 9.52 3.86 3.89
CA GLU A 167 9.30 2.47 4.33
C GLU A 167 10.53 1.86 4.98
N TYR A 168 11.73 2.18 4.49
CA TYR A 168 13.01 1.72 5.06
C TYR A 168 13.26 2.22 6.49
N ARG A 169 12.59 3.30 6.90
CA ARG A 169 12.70 3.88 8.26
C ARG A 169 11.61 3.40 9.19
N VAL A 170 10.45 3.07 8.63
CA VAL A 170 9.24 2.71 9.38
C VAL A 170 9.20 1.21 9.69
N LEU A 171 9.51 0.37 8.70
CA LEU A 171 9.51 -1.09 8.83
C LEU A 171 10.36 -1.61 10.00
N PRO A 172 11.59 -1.11 10.28
CA PRO A 172 12.35 -1.59 11.42
C PRO A 172 11.62 -1.47 12.75
N ALA A 173 10.93 -0.34 12.99
CA ALA A 173 10.17 -0.13 14.21
C ALA A 173 8.92 -1.03 14.28
N MET A 174 8.22 -1.23 13.15
CA MET A 174 7.10 -2.16 13.07
C MET A 174 7.54 -3.60 13.39
N MET A 175 8.71 -4.00 12.93
CA MET A 175 9.27 -5.34 13.12
C MET A 175 9.92 -5.55 14.51
N GLU A 176 9.80 -4.62 15.43
CA GLU A 176 10.00 -4.90 16.86
C GLU A 176 8.83 -5.71 17.46
N ARG A 177 7.66 -5.67 16.81
CA ARG A 177 6.42 -6.34 17.26
C ARG A 177 5.72 -7.10 16.11
N PRO A 178 6.43 -8.02 15.41
CA PRO A 178 5.92 -8.70 14.22
C PRO A 178 4.70 -9.59 14.50
N GLU A 179 4.56 -10.04 15.75
CA GLU A 179 3.45 -10.89 16.20
C GLU A 179 2.08 -10.21 16.13
N LEU A 180 2.04 -8.88 16.07
CA LEU A 180 0.79 -8.13 15.96
C LEU A 180 0.17 -8.22 14.56
N PHE A 181 1.02 -8.41 13.53
CA PHE A 181 0.58 -8.30 12.15
C PHE A 181 0.09 -9.62 11.59
N THR A 182 -1.07 -9.59 10.95
CA THR A 182 -1.58 -10.69 10.11
C THR A 182 -0.81 -10.76 8.79
N GLY A 183 -0.42 -9.62 8.25
CA GLY A 183 0.33 -9.45 7.02
C GLY A 183 0.59 -7.99 6.72
N LEU A 184 1.33 -7.75 5.66
CA LEU A 184 1.66 -6.42 5.16
C LEU A 184 1.60 -6.43 3.63
N VAL A 185 1.30 -5.28 3.05
CA VAL A 185 1.68 -4.98 1.66
C VAL A 185 2.54 -3.73 1.68
N VAL A 186 3.68 -3.80 1.02
CA VAL A 186 4.68 -2.73 1.01
C VAL A 186 5.06 -2.42 -0.42
N GLU A 187 4.97 -1.15 -0.79
CA GLU A 187 5.59 -0.63 -1.98
C GLU A 187 6.97 -0.10 -1.61
N PHE A 188 8.01 -0.77 -2.09
CA PHE A 188 9.39 -0.37 -1.88
C PHE A 188 9.87 0.48 -3.03
N HIS A 189 10.33 1.68 -2.72
CA HIS A 189 10.88 2.63 -3.70
C HIS A 189 12.39 2.58 -3.73
N ASP A 190 12.97 3.04 -4.86
CA ASP A 190 14.42 3.20 -5.04
C ASP A 190 15.22 1.93 -4.69
N THR A 191 14.73 0.76 -5.09
CA THR A 191 15.29 -0.54 -4.70
C THR A 191 16.73 -0.74 -5.14
N ASP A 192 17.22 -0.04 -6.16
CA ASP A 192 18.60 -0.08 -6.64
C ASP A 192 19.56 0.70 -5.74
N ILE A 193 19.27 1.99 -5.48
CA ILE A 193 20.12 2.81 -4.60
C ILE A 193 19.97 2.42 -3.13
N CYS A 194 18.85 1.85 -2.75
CA CYS A 194 18.57 1.33 -1.42
C CYS A 194 18.81 -0.19 -1.28
N ALA A 195 19.50 -0.85 -2.22
CA ALA A 195 19.59 -2.31 -2.31
C ALA A 195 20.00 -2.99 -1.00
N ASP A 196 20.97 -2.47 -0.27
CA ASP A 196 21.40 -3.05 1.01
C ASP A 196 20.31 -2.96 2.08
N MET A 197 19.62 -1.82 2.15
CA MET A 197 18.50 -1.63 3.07
C MET A 197 17.33 -2.53 2.67
N PHE A 198 17.02 -2.61 1.39
CA PHE A 198 15.97 -3.47 0.84
C PHE A 198 16.24 -4.94 1.17
N ASN A 199 17.42 -5.45 0.85
CA ASN A 199 17.84 -6.81 1.18
C ASN A 199 17.79 -7.07 2.70
N GLY A 200 18.22 -6.09 3.50
CA GLY A 200 18.17 -6.17 4.96
C GLY A 200 16.74 -6.27 5.49
N GLN A 201 15.81 -5.45 4.95
CA GLN A 201 14.40 -5.49 5.32
C GLN A 201 13.74 -6.82 4.92
N LEU A 202 14.00 -7.32 3.72
CA LEU A 202 13.47 -8.61 3.28
C LEU A 202 13.93 -9.75 4.18
N ARG A 203 15.24 -9.80 4.53
CA ARG A 203 15.77 -10.81 5.47
C ARG A 203 15.11 -10.72 6.84
N ARG A 204 14.82 -9.50 7.33
CA ARG A 204 14.15 -9.30 8.61
C ARG A 204 12.69 -9.75 8.55
N LEU A 205 11.93 -9.26 7.57
CA LEU A 205 10.52 -9.60 7.36
C LEU A 205 10.34 -11.12 7.20
N ARG A 206 11.20 -11.80 6.45
CA ARG A 206 11.14 -13.23 6.22
C ARG A 206 11.40 -14.10 7.45
N ARG A 207 11.73 -13.55 8.60
CA ARG A 207 11.77 -14.31 9.87
C ARG A 207 10.36 -14.70 10.35
N ASP A 208 9.42 -13.78 10.19
CA ASP A 208 8.06 -13.92 10.72
C ASP A 208 6.99 -14.03 9.64
N PHE A 209 7.31 -13.64 8.40
CA PHE A 209 6.39 -13.60 7.27
C PHE A 209 6.93 -14.40 6.08
N GLU A 210 6.00 -14.88 5.25
CA GLU A 210 6.30 -15.34 3.90
C GLU A 210 5.89 -14.29 2.89
N ILE A 211 6.70 -14.13 1.83
CA ILE A 211 6.29 -13.37 0.65
C ILE A 211 5.27 -14.23 -0.10
N VAL A 212 4.09 -13.68 -0.35
CA VAL A 212 3.00 -14.39 -1.06
C VAL A 212 2.73 -13.82 -2.43
N HIS A 213 3.17 -12.58 -2.67
CA HIS A 213 3.04 -11.91 -3.96
C HIS A 213 4.13 -10.86 -4.16
N VAL A 214 4.55 -10.70 -5.42
CA VAL A 214 5.50 -9.66 -5.87
C VAL A 214 4.99 -9.11 -7.20
N HIS A 215 4.95 -7.79 -7.32
CA HIS A 215 4.57 -7.08 -8.54
C HIS A 215 5.49 -5.88 -8.74
N GLY A 216 5.83 -5.57 -9.99
CA GLY A 216 6.67 -4.43 -10.34
C GLY A 216 5.82 -3.23 -10.73
N ASN A 217 5.99 -2.09 -10.06
CA ASN A 217 5.32 -0.86 -10.46
C ASN A 217 5.96 -0.29 -11.73
N ASN A 218 5.19 -0.22 -12.83
CA ASN A 218 5.66 0.25 -14.13
C ASN A 218 5.52 1.77 -14.36
N HIS A 219 5.19 2.54 -13.32
CA HIS A 219 5.35 4.00 -13.34
C HIS A 219 6.83 4.39 -13.29
N GLY A 220 7.62 3.66 -12.47
CA GLY A 220 9.06 3.82 -12.39
C GLY A 220 9.82 3.17 -13.54
N ASP A 221 11.13 3.33 -13.52
CA ASP A 221 12.05 2.70 -14.46
C ASP A 221 12.51 1.32 -13.96
N LEU A 222 13.26 0.61 -14.80
CA LEU A 222 13.99 -0.59 -14.39
C LEU A 222 15.36 -0.22 -13.82
N SER A 223 15.92 -1.09 -12.98
CA SER A 223 17.30 -1.01 -12.54
C SER A 223 18.26 -0.96 -13.73
N ILE A 224 19.49 -0.47 -13.53
CA ILE A 224 20.49 -0.26 -14.59
C ILE A 224 20.76 -1.54 -15.39
N ASP A 225 20.68 -2.70 -14.73
CA ASP A 225 20.83 -4.01 -15.39
C ASP A 225 19.53 -4.50 -16.05
N GLY A 226 18.46 -3.71 -15.98
CA GLY A 226 17.16 -4.04 -16.56
C GLY A 226 16.42 -5.19 -15.86
N ALA A 227 16.91 -5.62 -14.71
CA ALA A 227 16.52 -6.87 -14.11
C ALA A 227 15.32 -6.78 -13.17
N LEU A 228 15.17 -5.64 -12.50
CA LEU A 228 14.08 -5.40 -11.55
C LEU A 228 13.53 -3.98 -11.69
N PRO A 229 12.24 -3.77 -11.43
CA PRO A 229 11.69 -2.43 -11.29
C PRO A 229 12.30 -1.68 -10.09
N LEU A 230 12.46 -0.38 -10.21
CA LEU A 230 12.93 0.49 -9.11
C LEU A 230 11.90 0.58 -7.98
N THR A 231 10.63 0.36 -8.32
CA THR A 231 9.52 0.32 -7.37
C THR A 231 8.87 -1.05 -7.43
N ILE A 232 8.79 -1.74 -6.27
CA ILE A 232 8.30 -3.12 -6.17
C ILE A 232 7.25 -3.22 -5.05
N GLU A 233 6.09 -3.74 -5.40
CA GLU A 233 5.01 -4.09 -4.48
C GLU A 233 5.20 -5.51 -3.96
N ILE A 234 5.28 -5.69 -2.65
CA ILE A 234 5.46 -7.01 -2.03
C ILE A 234 4.39 -7.23 -0.96
N SER A 235 3.69 -8.35 -1.06
CA SER A 235 2.73 -8.78 -0.06
C SER A 235 3.29 -9.90 0.81
N PHE A 236 3.10 -9.73 2.10
CA PHE A 236 3.58 -10.62 3.14
C PHE A 236 2.41 -11.18 3.95
N LEU A 237 2.47 -12.46 4.28
CA LEU A 237 1.54 -13.13 5.18
C LEU A 237 2.32 -13.68 6.39
N ASN A 238 1.81 -13.45 7.61
CA ASN A 238 2.44 -13.99 8.81
C ASN A 238 2.46 -15.52 8.75
N ARG A 239 3.61 -16.11 9.04
CA ARG A 239 3.84 -17.56 9.01
C ARG A 239 2.87 -18.35 9.87
N ARG A 240 2.37 -17.74 10.96
CA ARG A 240 1.36 -18.35 11.85
C ARG A 240 -0.02 -18.52 11.23
N LEU A 241 -0.24 -17.96 10.03
CA LEU A 241 -1.50 -18.08 9.28
C LEU A 241 -1.45 -19.14 8.18
N PHE A 242 -0.38 -19.88 8.10
CA PHE A 242 -0.29 -21.10 7.29
C PHE A 242 -0.52 -22.32 8.18
N ASP A 243 -1.39 -23.21 7.75
CA ASP A 243 -1.64 -24.49 8.45
C ASP A 243 -0.45 -25.44 8.31
N GLU A 244 0.23 -25.39 7.14
CA GLU A 244 1.43 -26.15 6.82
C GLU A 244 2.46 -25.25 6.13
N PRO A 245 3.77 -25.60 6.17
CA PRO A 245 4.79 -24.85 5.45
C PRO A 245 4.46 -24.75 3.95
N PRO A 246 4.32 -23.54 3.39
CA PRO A 246 3.90 -23.38 2.01
C PRO A 246 5.02 -23.75 1.04
N SER A 247 4.64 -24.26 -0.13
CA SER A 247 5.58 -24.52 -1.22
C SER A 247 5.94 -23.23 -1.96
N THR A 248 7.08 -23.22 -2.62
CA THR A 248 7.53 -22.11 -3.44
C THR A 248 6.62 -21.95 -4.67
N TYR A 249 6.18 -20.73 -4.96
CA TYR A 249 5.50 -20.41 -6.21
C TYR A 249 6.50 -20.37 -7.37
N ARG A 250 6.14 -21.03 -8.48
CA ARG A 250 6.97 -21.15 -9.69
C ARG A 250 6.30 -20.62 -10.95
N GLY A 251 5.16 -19.95 -10.80
CA GLY A 251 4.46 -19.35 -11.92
C GLY A 251 5.07 -18.00 -12.36
N PRO A 252 4.52 -17.41 -13.41
CA PRO A 252 4.97 -16.12 -13.92
C PRO A 252 4.69 -14.97 -12.95
N LEU A 253 5.53 -13.94 -13.01
CA LEU A 253 5.30 -12.63 -12.41
C LEU A 253 5.45 -11.57 -13.52
N PRO A 254 4.46 -10.70 -13.76
CA PRO A 254 3.18 -10.59 -13.02
C PRO A 254 2.27 -11.81 -13.21
N ARG A 255 1.31 -11.98 -12.31
CA ARG A 255 0.28 -13.01 -12.37
C ARG A 255 -0.94 -12.46 -13.13
N PRO A 256 -1.23 -12.92 -14.36
CA PRO A 256 -2.23 -12.29 -15.24
C PRO A 256 -3.66 -12.25 -14.65
N GLU A 257 -3.96 -13.19 -13.74
CA GLU A 257 -5.26 -13.29 -13.08
C GLU A 257 -5.44 -12.33 -11.89
N LEU A 258 -4.34 -11.73 -11.39
CA LEU A 258 -4.32 -10.88 -10.21
C LEU A 258 -3.76 -9.50 -10.51
N ASP A 259 -2.73 -9.43 -11.35
CA ASP A 259 -1.98 -8.21 -11.61
C ASP A 259 -2.59 -7.39 -12.75
N SER A 260 -2.28 -6.11 -12.69
CA SER A 260 -2.62 -5.14 -13.70
C SER A 260 -1.57 -4.03 -13.65
N PRO A 261 -1.09 -3.54 -14.80
CA PRO A 261 -0.06 -2.51 -14.82
C PRO A 261 -0.51 -1.24 -14.08
N ASN A 262 0.37 -0.67 -13.26
CA ASN A 262 0.08 0.58 -12.53
C ASN A 262 -0.19 1.72 -13.53
N ASP A 263 0.66 1.87 -14.59
CA ASP A 263 0.35 2.71 -15.75
C ASP A 263 -0.21 1.84 -16.90
N ALA A 264 -1.51 1.93 -17.13
CA ALA A 264 -2.20 1.19 -18.20
C ALA A 264 -1.73 1.55 -19.64
N ARG A 265 -0.90 2.59 -19.80
CA ARG A 265 -0.34 3.00 -21.10
C ARG A 265 0.96 2.27 -21.45
N ARG A 266 1.53 1.54 -20.50
CA ARG A 266 2.77 0.79 -20.60
C ARG A 266 2.52 -0.69 -20.35
N PRO A 267 3.30 -1.60 -20.97
CA PRO A 267 3.26 -3.00 -20.58
C PRO A 267 3.71 -3.17 -19.13
N ASP A 268 3.20 -4.20 -18.50
CA ASP A 268 3.65 -4.58 -17.17
C ASP A 268 5.06 -5.14 -17.18
N TYR A 269 5.78 -5.02 -16.05
CA TYR A 269 7.16 -5.50 -15.94
C TYR A 269 7.20 -6.99 -15.57
N ALA A 270 7.75 -7.80 -16.45
CA ALA A 270 8.08 -9.18 -16.11
C ALA A 270 9.22 -9.22 -15.08
N ILE A 271 9.00 -9.94 -13.99
CA ILE A 271 10.01 -10.16 -12.96
C ILE A 271 10.52 -11.60 -13.08
N ASP A 272 11.78 -11.74 -13.50
CA ASP A 272 12.46 -13.03 -13.51
C ASP A 272 13.24 -13.23 -12.21
N LEU A 273 12.82 -14.22 -11.44
CA LEU A 273 13.45 -14.63 -10.18
C LEU A 273 14.31 -15.90 -10.34
N GLU A 274 14.42 -16.45 -11.54
CA GLU A 274 15.33 -17.55 -11.84
C GLU A 274 16.75 -16.97 -12.07
N LEU A 275 17.71 -17.48 -11.34
CA LEU A 275 19.13 -17.19 -11.49
C LEU A 275 19.79 -18.29 -12.31
#